data_d56126a7ab48417bc11c4007d6c11217
#
_entry.id   d56126a7ab48417bc11c4007d6c11217
#
_cell.length_a   1.000
_cell.length_b   1.000
_cell.length_c   1.000
_cell.angle_alpha   90.00
_cell.angle_beta   90.00
_cell.angle_gamma   90.00
#
_symmetry.space_group_name_H-M   'P 1'
#
loop_
_entity.id
_entity.type
_entity.pdbx_description
1 polymer ?
#
loop_
_entity_poly.entity_id
_entity_poly.type
_entity_poly.pdbx_seq_one_letter_code
_entity_poly.pdbx_strand_id
1 'polypeptide(L)'
;MKNTYITQPQFAMIWFGAALSIAEIMTGTYLAPLGLTQGLYAIILGHIIGGILLFGAGLIGGRLRQGSMNTTAFSFGPLGAKGFAVLNMLQLIGWTSIMIYDAMLALQELAPLSPIIWTIAIGALVILWLFIGLHNTGYIQAIVSILLLGLTLYMGAHMIAQWPSESSLIASGNMSFMAALELSIAMPLSWLPLISDYTRESKKPFSASLTSATVYTVTSIVMYTLGLSAAIFGGGDSIITIMMNAGLGLAGLIVIIFSTVTTTFMDAYSAGVSSTTIYNGASSKGIAVIVTLVGTIAAILYPMDDITDFLYLIGSVFAPMIAILLADYFINRQQVQTLSAYLVRGLIWVLSVGLYHYMLHSESTIGATLPAFTMAFVVTAIVGFISKTAHISTEIK
;
A
#
# COMPACT_ATOMS: atom_id res chain seq x y z
N MET A 1 -16.68 -23.00 16.04
CA MET A 1 -16.33 -22.12 14.91
C MET A 1 -15.16 -22.77 14.18
N LYS A 2 -15.32 -23.14 12.90
CA LYS A 2 -14.17 -23.61 12.10
C LYS A 2 -13.21 -22.43 11.93
N ASN A 3 -12.02 -22.50 12.57
CA ASN A 3 -10.92 -21.58 12.28
C ASN A 3 -10.47 -21.82 10.83
N THR A 4 -11.06 -21.13 9.91
CA THR A 4 -10.68 -21.17 8.50
C THR A 4 -9.49 -20.22 8.28
N TYR A 5 -8.28 -20.76 8.47
CA TYR A 5 -7.07 -20.01 8.12
C TYR A 5 -6.99 -19.76 6.63
N ILE A 6 -6.43 -18.60 6.25
CA ILE A 6 -6.11 -18.28 4.87
C ILE A 6 -4.99 -19.21 4.39
N THR A 7 -5.17 -19.81 3.22
CA THR A 7 -4.19 -20.71 2.59
C THR A 7 -3.15 -19.93 1.79
N GLN A 8 -2.01 -20.55 1.46
CA GLN A 8 -0.96 -19.89 0.66
C GLN A 8 -1.45 -19.41 -0.72
N PRO A 9 -2.21 -20.19 -1.50
CA PRO A 9 -2.77 -19.69 -2.76
C PRO A 9 -3.72 -18.50 -2.56
N GLN A 10 -4.50 -18.48 -1.47
CA GLN A 10 -5.35 -17.33 -1.16
C GLN A 10 -4.54 -16.08 -0.83
N PHE A 11 -3.44 -16.20 -0.07
CA PHE A 11 -2.53 -15.07 0.13
C PHE A 11 -1.98 -14.55 -1.20
N ALA A 12 -1.51 -15.44 -2.07
CA ALA A 12 -1.02 -15.06 -3.40
C ALA A 12 -2.10 -14.30 -4.20
N MET A 13 -3.33 -14.81 -4.24
CA MET A 13 -4.43 -14.18 -4.97
C MET A 13 -4.85 -12.83 -4.40
N ILE A 14 -4.92 -12.71 -3.05
CA ILE A 14 -5.26 -11.45 -2.38
C ILE A 14 -4.23 -10.37 -2.75
N TRP A 15 -2.93 -10.67 -2.60
CA TRP A 15 -1.88 -9.69 -2.81
C TRP A 15 -1.56 -9.43 -4.29
N PHE A 16 -1.84 -10.42 -5.16
CA PHE A 16 -1.87 -10.19 -6.59
C PHE A 16 -2.98 -9.20 -6.97
N GLY A 17 -4.20 -9.41 -6.46
CA GLY A 17 -5.32 -8.50 -6.67
C GLY A 17 -5.09 -7.11 -6.10
N ALA A 18 -4.41 -7.00 -4.94
CA ALA A 18 -4.07 -5.72 -4.34
C ALA A 18 -3.17 -4.85 -5.23
N ALA A 19 -2.17 -5.48 -5.86
CA ALA A 19 -1.24 -4.78 -6.74
C ALA A 19 -1.82 -4.50 -8.16
N LEU A 20 -2.88 -5.20 -8.56
CA LEU A 20 -3.54 -4.97 -9.84
C LEU A 20 -4.56 -3.83 -9.72
N SER A 21 -4.09 -2.60 -9.73
CA SER A 21 -4.95 -1.42 -9.64
C SER A 21 -4.57 -0.35 -10.67
N ILE A 22 -5.55 0.49 -11.00
CA ILE A 22 -5.32 1.65 -11.86
C ILE A 22 -4.33 2.60 -11.20
N ALA A 23 -4.42 2.80 -9.88
CA ALA A 23 -3.52 3.66 -9.12
C ALA A 23 -2.04 3.25 -9.28
N GLU A 24 -1.74 1.93 -9.30
CA GLU A 24 -0.39 1.41 -9.56
C GLU A 24 0.11 1.82 -10.97
N ILE A 25 -0.74 1.65 -11.98
CA ILE A 25 -0.41 2.01 -13.37
C ILE A 25 -0.25 3.52 -13.49
N MET A 26 -1.18 4.31 -12.94
CA MET A 26 -1.11 5.78 -12.97
C MET A 26 0.15 6.29 -12.29
N THR A 27 0.50 5.76 -11.12
CA THR A 27 1.75 6.15 -10.45
C THR A 27 2.98 5.80 -11.30
N GLY A 28 2.95 4.69 -12.01
CA GLY A 28 3.98 4.34 -12.99
C GLY A 28 4.15 5.37 -14.11
N THR A 29 3.06 6.02 -14.57
CA THR A 29 3.13 7.07 -15.62
C THR A 29 3.91 8.29 -15.15
N TYR A 30 3.85 8.64 -13.86
CA TYR A 30 4.57 9.79 -13.31
C TYR A 30 6.09 9.68 -13.41
N LEU A 31 6.63 8.45 -13.58
CA LEU A 31 8.06 8.23 -13.72
C LEU A 31 8.58 8.46 -15.15
N ALA A 32 7.69 8.69 -16.12
CA ALA A 32 8.05 8.88 -17.53
C ALA A 32 9.09 10.00 -17.78
N PRO A 33 9.08 11.15 -17.06
CA PRO A 33 10.10 12.18 -17.24
C PRO A 33 11.53 11.71 -17.01
N LEU A 34 11.73 10.63 -16.23
CA LEU A 34 13.04 10.03 -15.95
C LEU A 34 13.58 9.16 -17.09
N GLY A 35 12.73 8.82 -18.06
CA GLY A 35 13.03 7.88 -19.14
C GLY A 35 12.92 6.42 -18.71
N LEU A 36 12.90 5.52 -19.70
CA LEU A 36 12.61 4.10 -19.45
C LEU A 36 13.64 3.43 -18.53
N THR A 37 14.93 3.58 -18.85
CA THR A 37 15.99 2.86 -18.12
C THR A 37 16.08 3.28 -16.67
N GLN A 38 16.12 4.58 -16.38
CA GLN A 38 16.20 5.10 -15.02
C GLN A 38 14.89 4.84 -14.27
N GLY A 39 13.74 4.98 -14.95
CA GLY A 39 12.44 4.66 -14.39
C GLY A 39 12.33 3.20 -13.93
N LEU A 40 12.78 2.25 -14.77
CA LEU A 40 12.82 0.83 -14.41
C LEU A 40 13.73 0.54 -13.21
N TYR A 41 14.91 1.16 -13.13
CA TYR A 41 15.77 1.03 -11.96
C TYR A 41 15.11 1.55 -10.69
N ALA A 42 14.46 2.72 -10.76
CA ALA A 42 13.75 3.29 -9.62
C ALA A 42 12.58 2.38 -9.18
N ILE A 43 11.79 1.86 -10.14
CA ILE A 43 10.69 0.92 -9.86
C ILE A 43 11.22 -0.32 -9.14
N ILE A 44 12.19 -1.01 -9.73
CA ILE A 44 12.68 -2.29 -9.20
C ILE A 44 13.30 -2.10 -7.81
N LEU A 45 14.19 -1.12 -7.65
CA LEU A 45 14.86 -0.87 -6.37
C LEU A 45 13.86 -0.43 -5.29
N GLY A 46 12.95 0.49 -5.62
CA GLY A 46 11.96 0.99 -4.68
C GLY A 46 11.02 -0.10 -4.18
N HIS A 47 10.52 -0.91 -5.10
CA HIS A 47 9.63 -2.02 -4.75
C HIS A 47 10.33 -3.13 -3.96
N ILE A 48 11.62 -3.43 -4.24
CA ILE A 48 12.39 -4.38 -3.44
C ILE A 48 12.53 -3.86 -2.00
N ILE A 49 12.90 -2.59 -1.82
CA ILE A 49 13.03 -1.97 -0.50
C ILE A 49 11.68 -2.04 0.24
N GLY A 50 10.62 -1.54 -0.38
CA GLY A 50 9.28 -1.55 0.21
C GLY A 50 8.75 -2.96 0.49
N GLY A 51 9.02 -3.92 -0.40
CA GLY A 51 8.64 -5.33 -0.24
C GLY A 51 9.34 -6.03 0.93
N ILE A 52 10.60 -5.71 1.21
CA ILE A 52 11.33 -6.20 2.39
C ILE A 52 10.66 -5.69 3.67
N LEU A 53 10.28 -4.42 3.70
CA LEU A 53 9.60 -3.82 4.84
C LEU A 53 8.20 -4.41 5.01
N LEU A 54 7.48 -4.61 3.91
CA LEU A 54 6.18 -5.27 3.89
C LEU A 54 6.24 -6.70 4.45
N PHE A 55 7.25 -7.48 4.04
CA PHE A 55 7.50 -8.80 4.61
C PHE A 55 7.73 -8.73 6.13
N GLY A 56 8.56 -7.80 6.60
CA GLY A 56 8.86 -7.62 8.02
C GLY A 56 7.61 -7.31 8.85
N ALA A 57 6.79 -6.35 8.40
CA ALA A 57 5.53 -5.99 9.04
C ALA A 57 4.55 -7.17 9.08
N GLY A 58 4.36 -7.86 7.94
CA GLY A 58 3.50 -9.03 7.85
C GLY A 58 3.93 -10.17 8.78
N LEU A 59 5.25 -10.38 8.91
CA LEU A 59 5.80 -11.42 9.79
C LEU A 59 5.50 -11.15 11.27
N ILE A 60 5.57 -9.88 11.69
CA ILE A 60 5.20 -9.49 13.06
C ILE A 60 3.73 -9.83 13.33
N GLY A 61 2.82 -9.36 12.47
CA GLY A 61 1.38 -9.62 12.61
C GLY A 61 1.02 -11.10 12.62
N GLY A 62 1.62 -11.86 11.71
CA GLY A 62 1.42 -13.29 11.63
C GLY A 62 1.91 -14.05 12.88
N ARG A 63 3.05 -13.65 13.45
CA ARG A 63 3.60 -14.26 14.69
C ARG A 63 2.82 -13.86 15.93
N LEU A 64 2.46 -12.59 16.06
CA LEU A 64 1.67 -12.08 17.18
C LEU A 64 0.18 -12.44 17.06
N ARG A 65 -0.29 -12.85 15.89
CA ARG A 65 -1.71 -13.07 15.56
C ARG A 65 -2.58 -11.85 15.83
N GLN A 66 -2.02 -10.70 15.50
CA GLN A 66 -2.64 -9.39 15.71
C GLN A 66 -2.76 -8.61 14.41
N GLY A 67 -3.82 -7.79 14.30
CA GLY A 67 -3.97 -6.84 13.21
C GLY A 67 -2.88 -5.77 13.25
N SER A 68 -2.65 -5.12 12.12
CA SER A 68 -1.53 -4.19 11.91
C SER A 68 -1.45 -3.12 13.00
N MET A 69 -2.54 -2.45 13.30
CA MET A 69 -2.54 -1.40 14.32
C MET A 69 -2.36 -1.94 15.73
N ASN A 70 -2.87 -3.13 16.03
CA ASN A 70 -2.64 -3.78 17.33
C ASN A 70 -1.15 -4.14 17.54
N THR A 71 -0.41 -4.50 16.47
CA THR A 71 1.02 -4.81 16.60
C THR A 71 1.83 -3.61 17.06
N THR A 72 1.40 -2.39 16.76
CA THR A 72 2.11 -1.15 17.17
C THR A 72 2.14 -0.96 18.67
N ALA A 73 1.20 -1.60 19.43
CA ALA A 73 1.22 -1.59 20.88
C ALA A 73 2.51 -2.22 21.46
N PHE A 74 3.20 -3.06 20.69
CA PHE A 74 4.48 -3.65 21.08
C PHE A 74 5.54 -2.57 21.40
N SER A 75 5.56 -1.49 20.64
CA SER A 75 6.52 -0.38 20.79
C SER A 75 5.91 0.87 21.42
N PHE A 76 4.66 1.20 21.10
CA PHE A 76 4.03 2.47 21.45
C PHE A 76 2.96 2.37 22.55
N GLY A 77 2.72 1.14 23.05
CA GLY A 77 1.69 0.87 24.04
C GLY A 77 0.27 1.02 23.50
N PRO A 78 -0.73 0.76 24.37
CA PRO A 78 -2.14 0.74 23.94
C PRO A 78 -2.65 2.07 23.42
N LEU A 79 -2.21 3.21 23.99
CA LEU A 79 -2.62 4.54 23.54
C LEU A 79 -2.00 4.90 22.20
N GLY A 80 -0.70 4.59 21.99
CA GLY A 80 -0.04 4.79 20.70
C GLY A 80 -0.70 3.97 19.59
N ALA A 81 -1.02 2.70 19.88
CA ALA A 81 -1.75 1.85 18.93
C ALA A 81 -3.11 2.42 18.52
N LYS A 82 -3.85 3.02 19.45
CA LYS A 82 -5.12 3.72 19.13
C LYS A 82 -4.88 4.94 18.25
N GLY A 83 -3.83 5.72 18.54
CA GLY A 83 -3.45 6.87 17.71
C GLY A 83 -3.14 6.46 16.27
N PHE A 84 -2.29 5.44 16.10
CA PHE A 84 -1.98 4.91 14.77
C PHE A 84 -3.20 4.27 14.08
N ALA A 85 -4.11 3.66 14.83
CA ALA A 85 -5.36 3.14 14.27
C ALA A 85 -6.25 4.25 13.68
N VAL A 86 -6.33 5.41 14.36
CA VAL A 86 -7.03 6.59 13.81
C VAL A 86 -6.35 7.07 12.53
N LEU A 87 -5.02 7.24 12.54
CA LEU A 87 -4.26 7.68 11.36
C LEU A 87 -4.43 6.68 10.19
N ASN A 88 -4.42 5.38 10.49
CA ASN A 88 -4.65 4.35 9.48
C ASN A 88 -6.07 4.41 8.91
N MET A 89 -7.10 4.59 9.74
CA MET A 89 -8.47 4.75 9.23
C MET A 89 -8.61 5.97 8.33
N LEU A 90 -7.95 7.08 8.66
CA LEU A 90 -7.97 8.29 7.83
C LEU A 90 -7.30 8.06 6.46
N GLN A 91 -6.12 7.41 6.42
CA GLN A 91 -5.49 7.07 5.14
C GLN A 91 -6.35 6.10 4.31
N LEU A 92 -7.04 5.15 4.96
CA LEU A 92 -7.87 4.18 4.25
C LEU A 92 -9.17 4.78 3.69
N ILE A 93 -9.69 5.83 4.32
CA ILE A 93 -10.74 6.68 3.72
C ILE A 93 -10.18 7.38 2.48
N GLY A 94 -8.97 7.94 2.55
CA GLY A 94 -8.28 8.57 1.41
C GLY A 94 -8.08 7.58 0.26
N TRP A 95 -7.51 6.40 0.52
CA TRP A 95 -7.35 5.36 -0.51
C TRP A 95 -8.68 4.92 -1.11
N THR A 96 -9.71 4.68 -0.28
CA THR A 96 -11.06 4.34 -0.76
C THR A 96 -11.59 5.42 -1.71
N SER A 97 -11.38 6.70 -1.39
CA SER A 97 -11.80 7.82 -2.23
C SER A 97 -11.04 7.88 -3.54
N ILE A 98 -9.70 7.80 -3.51
CA ILE A 98 -8.82 7.83 -4.68
C ILE A 98 -9.17 6.68 -5.62
N MET A 99 -9.24 5.44 -5.12
CA MET A 99 -9.53 4.27 -5.94
C MET A 99 -10.90 4.32 -6.62
N ILE A 100 -11.93 4.84 -5.94
CA ILE A 100 -13.26 5.03 -6.52
C ILE A 100 -13.23 6.13 -7.58
N TYR A 101 -12.51 7.23 -7.33
CA TYR A 101 -12.37 8.36 -8.24
C TYR A 101 -11.61 7.97 -9.52
N ASP A 102 -10.46 7.31 -9.40
CA ASP A 102 -9.66 6.83 -10.53
C ASP A 102 -10.45 5.86 -11.42
N ALA A 103 -11.19 4.94 -10.79
CA ALA A 103 -12.04 4.03 -11.55
C ALA A 103 -13.19 4.77 -12.26
N MET A 104 -13.77 5.77 -11.63
CA MET A 104 -14.80 6.60 -12.25
C MET A 104 -14.25 7.31 -13.48
N LEU A 105 -13.06 7.93 -13.39
CA LEU A 105 -12.41 8.58 -14.54
C LEU A 105 -12.17 7.58 -15.68
N ALA A 106 -11.61 6.43 -15.37
CA ALA A 106 -11.34 5.36 -16.31
C ALA A 106 -12.63 4.83 -16.99
N LEU A 107 -13.70 4.66 -16.22
CA LEU A 107 -14.98 4.17 -16.74
C LEU A 107 -15.72 5.20 -17.60
N GLN A 108 -15.52 6.49 -17.34
CA GLN A 108 -16.08 7.55 -18.19
C GLN A 108 -15.49 7.54 -19.61
N GLU A 109 -14.20 7.23 -19.76
CA GLU A 109 -13.58 7.09 -21.09
C GLU A 109 -14.16 5.90 -21.88
N LEU A 110 -14.50 4.80 -21.18
CA LEU A 110 -15.04 3.58 -21.79
C LEU A 110 -16.54 3.65 -22.07
N ALA A 111 -17.30 4.29 -21.19
CA ALA A 111 -18.75 4.39 -21.28
C ALA A 111 -19.22 5.73 -20.70
N PRO A 112 -19.72 6.66 -21.52
CA PRO A 112 -20.00 8.05 -21.14
C PRO A 112 -21.30 8.17 -20.31
N LEU A 113 -21.29 7.63 -19.08
CA LEU A 113 -22.31 7.88 -18.07
C LEU A 113 -21.89 9.03 -17.16
N SER A 114 -22.84 9.54 -16.37
CA SER A 114 -22.53 10.58 -15.36
C SER A 114 -21.47 10.08 -14.35
N PRO A 115 -20.46 10.93 -14.00
CA PRO A 115 -19.46 10.62 -12.96
C PRO A 115 -20.09 10.08 -11.68
N ILE A 116 -21.17 10.72 -11.21
CA ILE A 116 -21.87 10.33 -10.00
C ILE A 116 -22.42 8.90 -10.08
N ILE A 117 -22.92 8.49 -11.25
CA ILE A 117 -23.46 7.13 -11.43
C ILE A 117 -22.33 6.10 -11.27
N TRP A 118 -21.17 6.32 -11.90
CA TRP A 118 -20.03 5.42 -11.77
C TRP A 118 -19.50 5.37 -10.34
N THR A 119 -19.34 6.53 -9.69
CA THR A 119 -18.85 6.62 -8.31
C THR A 119 -19.78 5.87 -7.35
N ILE A 120 -21.10 6.06 -7.44
CA ILE A 120 -22.07 5.34 -6.60
C ILE A 120 -22.08 3.85 -6.93
N ALA A 121 -22.00 3.47 -8.20
CA ALA A 121 -22.00 2.06 -8.60
C ALA A 121 -20.79 1.31 -8.02
N ILE A 122 -19.58 1.90 -8.12
CA ILE A 122 -18.36 1.31 -7.58
C ILE A 122 -18.45 1.20 -6.05
N GLY A 123 -18.84 2.28 -5.34
CA GLY A 123 -19.03 2.27 -3.89
C GLY A 123 -20.03 1.20 -3.45
N ALA A 124 -21.15 1.05 -4.15
CA ALA A 124 -22.14 0.01 -3.88
C ALA A 124 -21.58 -1.41 -4.09
N LEU A 125 -20.76 -1.61 -5.14
CA LEU A 125 -20.10 -2.89 -5.39
C LEU A 125 -19.07 -3.22 -4.31
N VAL A 126 -18.31 -2.25 -3.80
CA VAL A 126 -17.39 -2.45 -2.66
C VAL A 126 -18.18 -2.86 -1.41
N ILE A 127 -19.30 -2.20 -1.12
CA ILE A 127 -20.17 -2.57 0.01
C ILE A 127 -20.71 -3.99 -0.18
N LEU A 128 -21.18 -4.34 -1.37
CA LEU A 128 -21.63 -5.70 -1.67
C LEU A 128 -20.52 -6.72 -1.41
N TRP A 129 -19.28 -6.41 -1.84
CA TRP A 129 -18.11 -7.27 -1.65
C TRP A 129 -17.77 -7.46 -0.17
N LEU A 130 -17.94 -6.41 0.67
CA LEU A 130 -17.81 -6.49 2.13
C LEU A 130 -18.83 -7.48 2.75
N PHE A 131 -20.04 -7.60 2.16
CA PHE A 131 -21.03 -8.58 2.62
C PHE A 131 -20.69 -10.01 2.23
N ILE A 132 -20.07 -10.24 1.09
CA ILE A 132 -19.56 -11.56 0.67
C ILE A 132 -18.44 -12.01 1.60
N GLY A 133 -17.54 -11.12 1.98
CA GLY A 133 -16.49 -11.31 2.98
C GLY A 133 -15.25 -12.05 2.46
N LEU A 134 -14.15 -11.86 3.17
CA LEU A 134 -12.79 -12.30 2.79
C LEU A 134 -12.67 -13.80 2.47
N HIS A 135 -13.39 -14.65 3.21
CA HIS A 135 -13.27 -16.13 3.08
C HIS A 135 -14.07 -16.71 1.92
N ASN A 136 -15.08 -15.99 1.42
CA ASN A 136 -15.96 -16.46 0.36
C ASN A 136 -15.54 -15.94 -1.03
N THR A 137 -14.65 -14.96 -1.10
CA THR A 137 -14.24 -14.31 -2.35
C THR A 137 -13.16 -15.08 -3.13
N GLY A 138 -12.51 -16.08 -2.52
CA GLY A 138 -11.32 -16.73 -3.07
C GLY A 138 -11.47 -17.27 -4.49
N TYR A 139 -12.64 -17.83 -4.85
CA TYR A 139 -12.86 -18.35 -6.20
C TYR A 139 -13.08 -17.22 -7.22
N ILE A 140 -13.89 -16.23 -6.86
CA ILE A 140 -14.16 -15.05 -7.71
C ILE A 140 -12.86 -14.25 -7.89
N GLN A 141 -12.11 -14.05 -6.79
CA GLN A 141 -10.82 -13.39 -6.82
C GLN A 141 -9.83 -14.11 -7.75
N ALA A 142 -9.80 -15.45 -7.74
CA ALA A 142 -8.95 -16.23 -8.64
C ALA A 142 -9.31 -16.00 -10.12
N ILE A 143 -10.60 -16.02 -10.47
CA ILE A 143 -11.06 -15.75 -11.84
C ILE A 143 -10.67 -14.32 -12.26
N VAL A 144 -10.97 -13.34 -11.43
CA VAL A 144 -10.63 -11.93 -11.69
C VAL A 144 -9.11 -11.77 -11.86
N SER A 145 -8.31 -12.37 -10.97
CA SER A 145 -6.85 -12.32 -11.05
C SER A 145 -6.30 -12.94 -12.34
N ILE A 146 -6.86 -14.05 -12.80
CA ILE A 146 -6.47 -14.69 -14.08
C ILE A 146 -6.81 -13.79 -15.27
N LEU A 147 -8.01 -13.19 -15.28
CA LEU A 147 -8.41 -12.27 -16.33
C LEU A 147 -7.52 -11.02 -16.36
N LEU A 148 -7.22 -10.47 -15.18
CA LEU A 148 -6.31 -9.32 -15.01
C LEU A 148 -4.89 -9.66 -15.47
N LEU A 149 -4.38 -10.83 -15.11
CA LEU A 149 -3.08 -11.30 -15.59
C LEU A 149 -3.06 -11.42 -17.11
N GLY A 150 -4.10 -12.01 -17.70
CA GLY A 150 -4.23 -12.12 -19.15
C GLY A 150 -4.21 -10.76 -19.85
N LEU A 151 -4.95 -9.79 -19.30
CA LEU A 151 -4.96 -8.42 -19.82
C LEU A 151 -3.59 -7.74 -19.67
N THR A 152 -2.96 -7.86 -18.51
CA THR A 152 -1.63 -7.31 -18.23
C THR A 152 -0.58 -7.85 -19.22
N LEU A 153 -0.60 -9.17 -19.45
CA LEU A 153 0.29 -9.82 -20.42
C LEU A 153 0.01 -9.36 -21.86
N TYR A 154 -1.27 -9.22 -22.23
CA TYR A 154 -1.67 -8.72 -23.55
C TYR A 154 -1.20 -7.28 -23.76
N MET A 155 -1.43 -6.39 -22.79
CA MET A 155 -0.96 -5.00 -22.85
C MET A 155 0.56 -4.92 -22.94
N GLY A 156 1.27 -5.69 -22.12
CA GLY A 156 2.73 -5.76 -22.16
C GLY A 156 3.26 -6.24 -23.52
N ALA A 157 2.63 -7.28 -24.12
CA ALA A 157 3.00 -7.77 -25.44
C ALA A 157 2.73 -6.71 -26.54
N HIS A 158 1.61 -6.01 -26.46
CA HIS A 158 1.28 -4.91 -27.39
C HIS A 158 2.29 -3.76 -27.31
N MET A 159 2.70 -3.36 -26.11
CA MET A 159 3.72 -2.36 -25.87
C MET A 159 5.09 -2.78 -26.40
N ILE A 160 5.49 -4.04 -26.16
CA ILE A 160 6.76 -4.59 -26.69
C ILE A 160 6.75 -4.61 -28.23
N ALA A 161 5.62 -4.93 -28.85
CA ALA A 161 5.49 -4.93 -30.32
C ALA A 161 5.61 -3.52 -30.93
N GLN A 162 5.32 -2.48 -30.17
CA GLN A 162 5.45 -1.08 -30.57
C GLN A 162 6.74 -0.43 -30.04
N TRP A 163 7.75 -1.24 -29.64
CA TRP A 163 8.99 -0.76 -29.04
C TRP A 163 9.66 0.31 -29.93
N PRO A 164 9.89 1.51 -29.40
CA PRO A 164 10.30 2.64 -30.23
C PRO A 164 11.81 2.70 -30.51
N SER A 165 12.19 3.63 -31.37
CA SER A 165 13.60 3.98 -31.63
C SER A 165 14.30 4.54 -30.37
N GLU A 166 15.63 4.45 -30.31
CA GLU A 166 16.47 4.86 -29.16
C GLU A 166 16.19 6.26 -28.60
N SER A 167 15.71 7.19 -29.42
CA SER A 167 15.46 8.59 -29.02
C SER A 167 14.33 8.78 -27.97
N SER A 168 13.38 7.83 -27.88
CA SER A 168 12.27 7.87 -26.92
C SER A 168 12.61 7.22 -25.57
N LEU A 169 13.77 6.63 -25.44
CA LEU A 169 14.26 6.01 -24.20
C LEU A 169 14.92 7.03 -23.24
N ILE A 170 15.13 8.27 -23.72
CA ILE A 170 15.87 9.32 -23.00
C ILE A 170 14.92 10.14 -22.13
N ALA A 171 15.42 10.54 -20.96
CA ALA A 171 14.70 11.45 -20.06
C ALA A 171 14.24 12.75 -20.77
N SER A 172 12.97 13.09 -20.63
CA SER A 172 12.35 14.26 -21.26
C SER A 172 11.94 15.36 -20.27
N GLY A 173 12.24 15.20 -18.97
CA GLY A 173 11.78 16.09 -17.92
C GLY A 173 12.73 16.22 -16.73
N ASN A 174 12.30 16.96 -15.72
CA ASN A 174 13.10 17.34 -14.55
C ASN A 174 12.90 16.45 -13.32
N MET A 175 12.37 15.23 -13.46
CA MET A 175 12.22 14.32 -12.32
C MET A 175 13.58 13.77 -11.90
N SER A 176 13.90 13.84 -10.59
CA SER A 176 15.11 13.21 -10.07
C SER A 176 14.92 11.71 -9.89
N PHE A 177 16.01 10.92 -9.99
CA PHE A 177 15.98 9.48 -9.70
C PHE A 177 15.46 9.20 -8.29
N MET A 178 15.82 10.04 -7.31
CA MET A 178 15.37 9.85 -5.93
C MET A 178 13.88 10.12 -5.75
N ALA A 179 13.30 11.08 -6.45
CA ALA A 179 11.85 11.29 -6.44
C ALA A 179 11.10 10.07 -7.00
N ALA A 180 11.58 9.50 -8.10
CA ALA A 180 11.00 8.27 -8.66
C ALA A 180 11.19 7.05 -7.74
N LEU A 181 12.35 6.95 -7.08
CA LEU A 181 12.62 5.90 -6.09
C LEU A 181 11.68 6.02 -4.88
N GLU A 182 11.48 7.25 -4.37
CA GLU A 182 10.54 7.53 -3.28
C GLU A 182 9.12 7.10 -3.61
N LEU A 183 8.59 7.46 -4.78
CA LEU A 183 7.27 7.01 -5.24
C LEU A 183 7.18 5.49 -5.34
N SER A 184 8.25 4.85 -5.82
CA SER A 184 8.33 3.40 -5.96
C SER A 184 8.46 2.66 -4.61
N ILE A 185 9.04 3.30 -3.58
CA ILE A 185 9.06 2.79 -2.20
C ILE A 185 7.70 3.01 -1.53
N ALA A 186 7.10 4.19 -1.74
CA ALA A 186 5.90 4.62 -1.04
C ALA A 186 4.69 3.71 -1.32
N MET A 187 4.60 3.13 -2.51
CA MET A 187 3.47 2.27 -2.86
C MET A 187 3.41 0.99 -2.01
N PRO A 188 4.45 0.14 -1.92
CA PRO A 188 4.47 -0.96 -0.96
C PRO A 188 4.37 -0.50 0.50
N LEU A 189 4.91 0.69 0.83
CA LEU A 189 4.81 1.25 2.18
C LEU A 189 3.38 1.55 2.59
N SER A 190 2.51 1.94 1.66
CA SER A 190 1.09 2.22 1.94
C SER A 190 0.34 1.00 2.48
N TRP A 191 0.84 -0.21 2.20
CA TRP A 191 0.29 -1.48 2.67
C TRP A 191 0.87 -1.97 4.00
N LEU A 192 1.92 -1.33 4.54
CA LEU A 192 2.50 -1.70 5.84
C LEU A 192 1.47 -1.69 6.97
N PRO A 193 0.57 -0.68 7.05
CA PRO A 193 -0.45 -0.61 8.08
C PRO A 193 -1.60 -1.61 7.89
N LEU A 194 -1.58 -2.43 6.85
CA LEU A 194 -2.66 -3.36 6.50
C LEU A 194 -2.23 -4.83 6.49
N ILE A 195 -0.99 -5.15 6.13
CA ILE A 195 -0.56 -6.52 5.83
C ILE A 195 -0.81 -7.50 6.99
N SER A 196 -0.62 -7.04 8.23
CA SER A 196 -0.82 -7.87 9.41
C SER A 196 -2.29 -8.25 9.63
N ASP A 197 -3.24 -7.47 9.10
CA ASP A 197 -4.67 -7.78 9.17
C ASP A 197 -5.02 -9.07 8.43
N TYR A 198 -4.20 -9.44 7.45
CA TYR A 198 -4.31 -10.67 6.67
C TYR A 198 -3.41 -11.76 7.21
N THR A 199 -2.14 -11.48 7.45
CA THR A 199 -1.15 -12.50 7.84
C THR A 199 -1.41 -13.08 9.22
N ARG A 200 -2.12 -12.38 10.13
CA ARG A 200 -2.60 -12.93 11.42
C ARG A 200 -3.48 -14.16 11.26
N GLU A 201 -4.17 -14.29 10.13
CA GLU A 201 -5.06 -15.41 9.81
C GLU A 201 -4.31 -16.62 9.20
N SER A 202 -2.98 -16.67 9.32
CA SER A 202 -2.15 -17.75 8.78
C SER A 202 -1.74 -18.77 9.83
N LYS A 203 -1.68 -20.05 9.44
CA LYS A 203 -0.98 -21.10 10.22
C LYS A 203 0.53 -21.00 10.12
N LYS A 204 1.06 -20.45 9.01
CA LYS A 204 2.50 -20.39 8.70
C LYS A 204 2.90 -18.92 8.48
N PRO A 205 3.15 -18.14 9.55
CA PRO A 205 3.40 -16.69 9.43
C PRO A 205 4.49 -16.32 8.43
N PHE A 206 5.63 -17.02 8.45
CA PHE A 206 6.75 -16.76 7.54
C PHE A 206 6.34 -16.92 6.07
N SER A 207 5.77 -18.08 5.73
CA SER A 207 5.35 -18.35 4.35
C SER A 207 4.25 -17.39 3.89
N ALA A 208 3.28 -17.08 4.76
CA ALA A 208 2.21 -16.14 4.43
C ALA A 208 2.76 -14.75 4.13
N SER A 209 3.64 -14.23 4.99
CA SER A 209 4.25 -12.91 4.82
C SER A 209 5.15 -12.87 3.59
N LEU A 210 5.95 -13.93 3.35
CA LEU A 210 6.81 -14.02 2.19
C LEU A 210 5.98 -14.06 0.89
N THR A 211 4.96 -14.91 0.84
CA THR A 211 4.06 -14.99 -0.33
C THR A 211 3.38 -13.65 -0.59
N SER A 212 2.81 -13.02 0.45
CA SER A 212 2.11 -11.74 0.34
C SER A 212 3.04 -10.65 -0.21
N ALA A 213 4.20 -10.46 0.44
CA ALA A 213 5.14 -9.42 0.05
C ALA A 213 5.75 -9.67 -1.33
N THR A 214 6.14 -10.90 -1.65
CA THR A 214 6.75 -11.21 -2.96
C THR A 214 5.74 -11.06 -4.10
N VAL A 215 4.53 -11.59 -3.94
CA VAL A 215 3.51 -11.51 -4.99
C VAL A 215 3.11 -10.06 -5.22
N TYR A 216 2.88 -9.29 -4.14
CA TYR A 216 2.59 -7.85 -4.26
C TYR A 216 3.73 -7.13 -4.99
N THR A 217 4.96 -7.26 -4.50
CA THR A 217 6.14 -6.56 -5.05
C THR A 217 6.33 -6.85 -6.54
N VAL A 218 6.28 -8.11 -6.94
CA VAL A 218 6.47 -8.50 -8.36
C VAL A 218 5.35 -7.97 -9.23
N THR A 219 4.10 -8.07 -8.77
CA THR A 219 2.94 -7.59 -9.53
C THR A 219 2.96 -6.07 -9.64
N SER A 220 3.25 -5.34 -8.56
CA SER A 220 3.35 -3.88 -8.54
C SER A 220 4.48 -3.38 -9.47
N ILE A 221 5.65 -4.03 -9.49
CA ILE A 221 6.72 -3.73 -10.48
C ILE A 221 6.17 -3.83 -11.90
N VAL A 222 5.41 -4.87 -12.22
CA VAL A 222 4.81 -5.04 -13.55
C VAL A 222 3.82 -3.91 -13.86
N MET A 223 2.94 -3.56 -12.91
CA MET A 223 1.95 -2.50 -13.10
C MET A 223 2.59 -1.11 -13.29
N TYR A 224 3.58 -0.77 -12.47
CA TYR A 224 4.36 0.46 -12.65
C TYR A 224 5.11 0.50 -13.98
N THR A 225 5.68 -0.63 -14.39
CA THR A 225 6.37 -0.77 -15.68
C THR A 225 5.41 -0.55 -16.85
N LEU A 226 4.18 -1.08 -16.76
CA LEU A 226 3.13 -0.83 -17.75
C LEU A 226 2.78 0.66 -17.81
N GLY A 227 2.59 1.31 -16.66
CA GLY A 227 2.32 2.75 -16.59
C GLY A 227 3.43 3.58 -17.21
N LEU A 228 4.68 3.34 -16.79
CA LEU A 228 5.87 3.98 -17.34
C LEU A 228 5.96 3.81 -18.86
N SER A 229 5.78 2.58 -19.34
CA SER A 229 5.84 2.26 -20.77
C SER A 229 4.70 2.92 -21.54
N ALA A 230 3.48 2.93 -21.00
CA ALA A 230 2.35 3.60 -21.63
C ALA A 230 2.57 5.10 -21.80
N ALA A 231 3.12 5.76 -20.77
CA ALA A 231 3.42 7.20 -20.85
C ALA A 231 4.54 7.52 -21.84
N ILE A 232 5.54 6.65 -21.98
CA ILE A 232 6.67 6.86 -22.91
C ILE A 232 6.29 6.51 -24.35
N PHE A 233 5.54 5.40 -24.56
CA PHE A 233 5.30 4.84 -25.90
C PHE A 233 3.90 5.11 -26.44
N GLY A 234 2.94 5.45 -25.57
CA GLY A 234 1.53 5.68 -25.95
C GLY A 234 1.27 7.01 -26.65
N GLY A 235 2.30 7.81 -26.93
CA GLY A 235 2.15 9.08 -27.68
C GLY A 235 1.25 10.13 -26.99
N GLY A 236 1.01 10.01 -25.68
CA GLY A 236 0.09 10.84 -24.92
C GLY A 236 -1.31 10.24 -24.73
N ASP A 237 -1.56 9.05 -25.30
CA ASP A 237 -2.81 8.34 -25.09
C ASP A 237 -2.91 7.81 -23.64
N SER A 238 -4.11 7.89 -23.08
CA SER A 238 -4.38 7.23 -21.79
C SER A 238 -4.30 5.72 -21.95
N ILE A 239 -4.00 5.00 -20.83
CA ILE A 239 -4.02 3.52 -20.81
C ILE A 239 -5.35 2.98 -21.32
N ILE A 240 -6.45 3.67 -21.04
CA ILE A 240 -7.78 3.33 -21.48
C ILE A 240 -7.93 3.45 -23.00
N THR A 241 -7.41 4.53 -23.56
CA THR A 241 -7.38 4.73 -25.03
C THR A 241 -6.57 3.61 -25.70
N ILE A 242 -5.42 3.23 -25.13
CA ILE A 242 -4.60 2.11 -25.63
C ILE A 242 -5.41 0.79 -25.57
N MET A 243 -6.13 0.53 -24.48
CA MET A 243 -7.00 -0.65 -24.34
C MET A 243 -8.14 -0.64 -25.36
N MET A 244 -8.78 0.51 -25.58
CA MET A 244 -9.85 0.65 -26.58
C MET A 244 -9.35 0.39 -28.00
N ASN A 245 -8.20 0.96 -28.37
CA ASN A 245 -7.56 0.77 -29.66
C ASN A 245 -7.14 -0.69 -29.89
N ALA A 246 -6.84 -1.42 -28.81
CA ALA A 246 -6.57 -2.85 -28.84
C ALA A 246 -7.84 -3.73 -28.90
N GLY A 247 -9.04 -3.13 -29.01
CA GLY A 247 -10.31 -3.86 -29.04
C GLY A 247 -10.80 -4.41 -27.71
N LEU A 248 -10.23 -3.93 -26.59
CA LEU A 248 -10.49 -4.46 -25.24
C LEU A 248 -11.52 -3.63 -24.45
N GLY A 249 -12.30 -2.75 -25.08
CA GLY A 249 -13.18 -1.82 -24.39
C GLY A 249 -14.08 -2.45 -23.32
N LEU A 250 -14.86 -3.50 -23.68
CA LEU A 250 -15.71 -4.19 -22.71
C LEU A 250 -14.91 -5.01 -21.67
N ALA A 251 -13.86 -5.68 -22.11
CA ALA A 251 -12.98 -6.43 -21.20
C ALA A 251 -12.29 -5.47 -20.21
N GLY A 252 -11.83 -4.32 -20.69
CA GLY A 252 -11.25 -3.27 -19.86
C GLY A 252 -12.23 -2.76 -18.80
N LEU A 253 -13.47 -2.49 -19.18
CA LEU A 253 -14.51 -2.05 -18.24
C LEU A 253 -14.72 -3.07 -17.11
N ILE A 254 -14.86 -4.34 -17.43
CA ILE A 254 -15.03 -5.42 -16.44
C ILE A 254 -13.81 -5.48 -15.51
N VAL A 255 -12.62 -5.42 -16.09
CA VAL A 255 -11.35 -5.51 -15.37
C VAL A 255 -11.19 -4.33 -14.41
N ILE A 256 -11.45 -3.09 -14.84
CA ILE A 256 -11.34 -1.90 -14.01
C ILE A 256 -12.29 -2.00 -12.82
N ILE A 257 -13.55 -2.35 -13.06
CA ILE A 257 -14.53 -2.48 -11.98
C ILE A 257 -14.07 -3.51 -10.94
N PHE A 258 -13.72 -4.72 -11.37
CA PHE A 258 -13.36 -5.78 -10.44
C PHE A 258 -12.04 -5.53 -9.72
N SER A 259 -11.03 -5.01 -10.41
CA SER A 259 -9.75 -4.61 -9.83
C SER A 259 -9.97 -3.57 -8.72
N THR A 260 -10.68 -2.50 -9.03
CA THR A 260 -10.98 -1.44 -8.06
C THR A 260 -11.78 -1.98 -6.88
N VAL A 261 -12.84 -2.72 -7.12
CA VAL A 261 -13.70 -3.27 -6.05
C VAL A 261 -12.91 -4.17 -5.12
N THR A 262 -12.04 -5.03 -5.65
CA THR A 262 -11.26 -5.97 -4.83
C THR A 262 -10.16 -5.27 -4.03
N THR A 263 -9.52 -4.25 -4.57
CA THR A 263 -8.47 -3.48 -3.87
C THR A 263 -9.10 -2.56 -2.83
N THR A 264 -10.11 -1.79 -3.19
CA THR A 264 -10.84 -0.89 -2.27
C THR A 264 -11.51 -1.65 -1.12
N PHE A 265 -11.99 -2.89 -1.38
CA PHE A 265 -12.46 -3.77 -0.31
C PHE A 265 -11.39 -4.01 0.75
N MET A 266 -10.12 -4.18 0.36
CA MET A 266 -9.02 -4.40 1.30
C MET A 266 -8.79 -3.19 2.20
N ASP A 267 -8.89 -1.99 1.65
CA ASP A 267 -8.79 -0.74 2.41
C ASP A 267 -9.92 -0.61 3.43
N ALA A 268 -11.17 -0.76 2.98
CA ALA A 268 -12.33 -0.70 3.84
C ALA A 268 -12.32 -1.79 4.93
N TYR A 269 -11.94 -3.02 4.59
CA TYR A 269 -11.79 -4.13 5.53
C TYR A 269 -10.75 -3.80 6.62
N SER A 270 -9.56 -3.31 6.23
CA SER A 270 -8.49 -2.96 7.17
C SER A 270 -8.84 -1.74 8.03
N ALA A 271 -9.62 -0.78 7.51
CA ALA A 271 -10.18 0.30 8.33
C ALA A 271 -11.11 -0.26 9.41
N GLY A 272 -11.96 -1.23 9.06
CA GLY A 272 -12.79 -1.94 10.02
C GLY A 272 -11.98 -2.71 11.06
N VAL A 273 -10.89 -3.37 10.68
CA VAL A 273 -9.98 -4.03 11.63
C VAL A 273 -9.32 -3.01 12.54
N SER A 274 -8.82 -1.89 12.00
CA SER A 274 -8.18 -0.82 12.78
C SER A 274 -9.11 -0.24 13.83
N SER A 275 -10.41 -0.11 13.54
CA SER A 275 -11.39 0.37 14.50
C SER A 275 -11.49 -0.49 15.76
N THR A 276 -11.23 -1.80 15.65
CA THR A 276 -11.23 -2.69 16.82
C THR A 276 -10.03 -2.46 17.75
N THR A 277 -8.95 -1.84 17.26
CA THR A 277 -7.83 -1.37 18.10
C THR A 277 -8.25 -0.19 18.97
N ILE A 278 -9.11 0.69 18.45
CA ILE A 278 -9.62 1.85 19.19
C ILE A 278 -10.64 1.40 20.25
N TYR A 279 -11.58 0.57 19.83
CA TYR A 279 -12.65 0.07 20.67
C TYR A 279 -12.98 -1.39 20.34
N ASN A 280 -12.73 -2.31 21.28
CA ASN A 280 -12.91 -3.76 21.08
C ASN A 280 -14.35 -4.17 20.72
N GLY A 281 -15.35 -3.35 21.04
CA GLY A 281 -16.75 -3.58 20.68
C GLY A 281 -17.14 -3.05 19.31
N ALA A 282 -16.22 -2.45 18.54
CA ALA A 282 -16.52 -1.93 17.22
C ALA A 282 -16.93 -3.05 16.25
N SER A 283 -17.99 -2.80 15.49
CA SER A 283 -18.34 -3.66 14.37
C SER A 283 -17.39 -3.39 13.19
N SER A 284 -16.36 -4.21 13.05
CA SER A 284 -15.40 -4.10 11.94
C SER A 284 -16.09 -3.96 10.58
N LYS A 285 -17.12 -4.77 10.33
CA LYS A 285 -17.91 -4.73 9.10
C LYS A 285 -18.73 -3.44 8.97
N GLY A 286 -19.35 -2.98 10.07
CA GLY A 286 -20.12 -1.72 10.08
C GLY A 286 -19.22 -0.52 9.77
N ILE A 287 -18.03 -0.47 10.38
CA ILE A 287 -17.07 0.61 10.13
C ILE A 287 -16.53 0.54 8.69
N ALA A 288 -16.26 -0.65 8.15
CA ALA A 288 -15.85 -0.80 6.74
C ALA A 288 -16.91 -0.22 5.78
N VAL A 289 -18.21 -0.46 6.05
CA VAL A 289 -19.31 0.14 5.25
C VAL A 289 -19.30 1.66 5.39
N ILE A 290 -19.14 2.19 6.60
CA ILE A 290 -19.09 3.65 6.84
C ILE A 290 -17.90 4.26 6.09
N VAL A 291 -16.72 3.66 6.15
CA VAL A 291 -15.52 4.11 5.42
C VAL A 291 -15.77 4.14 3.92
N THR A 292 -16.42 3.11 3.37
CA THR A 292 -16.77 3.07 1.95
C THR A 292 -17.76 4.17 1.58
N LEU A 293 -18.78 4.42 2.41
CA LEU A 293 -19.72 5.50 2.16
C LEU A 293 -19.05 6.87 2.21
N VAL A 294 -18.22 7.13 3.23
CA VAL A 294 -17.47 8.39 3.35
C VAL A 294 -16.51 8.56 2.17
N GLY A 295 -15.79 7.51 1.79
CA GLY A 295 -14.89 7.53 0.62
C GLY A 295 -15.63 7.78 -0.69
N THR A 296 -16.82 7.18 -0.88
CA THR A 296 -17.67 7.43 -2.06
C THR A 296 -18.15 8.89 -2.10
N ILE A 297 -18.57 9.44 -0.97
CA ILE A 297 -18.98 10.84 -0.89
C ILE A 297 -17.80 11.78 -1.17
N ALA A 298 -16.63 11.50 -0.61
CA ALA A 298 -15.43 12.29 -0.86
C ALA A 298 -15.02 12.26 -2.34
N ALA A 299 -15.10 11.10 -3.00
CA ALA A 299 -14.84 10.96 -4.43
C ALA A 299 -15.83 11.72 -5.33
N ILE A 300 -17.06 12.00 -4.84
CA ILE A 300 -18.04 12.85 -5.55
C ILE A 300 -17.70 14.33 -5.37
N LEU A 301 -17.25 14.71 -4.17
CA LEU A 301 -17.13 16.12 -3.78
C LEU A 301 -15.79 16.75 -4.11
N TYR A 302 -14.73 15.95 -4.20
CA TYR A 302 -13.36 16.42 -4.36
C TYR A 302 -12.63 15.66 -5.46
N PRO A 303 -11.86 16.36 -6.34
CA PRO A 303 -10.92 15.70 -7.23
C PRO A 303 -9.82 15.03 -6.39
N MET A 304 -9.57 13.74 -6.65
CA MET A 304 -8.58 12.94 -5.93
C MET A 304 -7.34 12.68 -6.82
N ASP A 305 -6.88 13.73 -7.52
CA ASP A 305 -5.83 13.61 -8.55
C ASP A 305 -4.42 13.56 -7.95
N ASP A 306 -4.23 13.99 -6.70
CA ASP A 306 -2.91 14.14 -6.09
C ASP A 306 -2.50 12.91 -5.27
N ILE A 307 -2.29 11.81 -5.96
CA ILE A 307 -1.76 10.56 -5.38
C ILE A 307 -0.35 10.77 -4.79
N THR A 308 0.47 11.63 -5.40
CA THR A 308 1.88 11.80 -5.01
C THR A 308 2.02 12.37 -3.60
N ASP A 309 1.34 13.48 -3.33
CA ASP A 309 1.37 14.11 -2.00
C ASP A 309 0.75 13.21 -0.94
N PHE A 310 -0.31 12.47 -1.32
CA PHE A 310 -0.93 11.48 -0.44
C PHE A 310 0.03 10.33 -0.08
N LEU A 311 0.78 9.80 -1.04
CA LEU A 311 1.81 8.78 -0.82
C LEU A 311 2.94 9.30 0.09
N TYR A 312 3.39 10.53 -0.10
CA TYR A 312 4.40 11.15 0.77
C TYR A 312 3.89 11.35 2.20
N LEU A 313 2.63 11.77 2.37
CA LEU A 313 2.01 11.88 3.68
C LEU A 313 1.99 10.52 4.40
N ILE A 314 1.55 9.46 3.72
CA ILE A 314 1.53 8.09 4.25
C ILE A 314 2.95 7.64 4.61
N GLY A 315 3.91 7.82 3.70
CA GLY A 315 5.31 7.46 3.91
C GLY A 315 5.88 8.16 5.15
N SER A 316 5.59 9.46 5.33
CA SER A 316 6.08 10.23 6.47
C SER A 316 5.61 9.70 7.82
N VAL A 317 4.38 9.21 7.90
CA VAL A 317 3.75 8.71 9.14
C VAL A 317 4.12 7.26 9.42
N PHE A 318 3.95 6.38 8.41
CA PHE A 318 3.99 4.94 8.64
C PHE A 318 5.39 4.33 8.44
N ALA A 319 6.29 4.92 7.65
CA ALA A 319 7.64 4.38 7.52
C ALA A 319 8.43 4.47 8.85
N PRO A 320 8.46 5.61 9.57
CA PRO A 320 9.10 5.67 10.89
C PRO A 320 8.39 4.81 11.95
N MET A 321 7.06 4.71 11.91
CA MET A 321 6.30 3.86 12.83
C MET A 321 6.74 2.38 12.69
N ILE A 322 6.78 1.88 11.46
CA ILE A 322 7.20 0.50 11.19
C ILE A 322 8.69 0.30 11.49
N ALA A 323 9.54 1.29 11.22
CA ALA A 323 10.97 1.23 11.56
C ALA A 323 11.18 0.98 13.06
N ILE A 324 10.47 1.71 13.90
CA ILE A 324 10.51 1.54 15.36
C ILE A 324 10.00 0.15 15.76
N LEU A 325 8.87 -0.28 15.19
CA LEU A 325 8.31 -1.60 15.47
C LEU A 325 9.26 -2.73 15.05
N LEU A 326 9.89 -2.64 13.87
CA LEU A 326 10.87 -3.61 13.39
C LEU A 326 12.12 -3.65 14.29
N ALA A 327 12.63 -2.49 14.73
CA ALA A 327 13.78 -2.41 15.63
C ALA A 327 13.47 -3.06 16.98
N ASP A 328 12.34 -2.71 17.61
CA ASP A 328 11.96 -3.31 18.90
C ASP A 328 11.70 -4.81 18.78
N TYR A 329 11.05 -5.27 17.70
CA TYR A 329 10.68 -6.67 17.55
C TYR A 329 11.86 -7.56 17.17
N PHE A 330 12.68 -7.18 16.18
CA PHE A 330 13.74 -8.05 15.65
C PHE A 330 15.10 -7.82 16.31
N ILE A 331 15.43 -6.58 16.69
CA ILE A 331 16.74 -6.22 17.27
C ILE A 331 16.67 -6.27 18.80
N ASN A 332 15.77 -5.47 19.39
CA ASN A 332 15.63 -5.41 20.84
C ASN A 332 14.97 -6.66 21.41
N ARG A 333 14.10 -7.33 20.64
CA ARG A 333 13.39 -8.57 21.02
C ARG A 333 12.65 -8.45 22.35
N GLN A 334 12.16 -7.26 22.64
CA GLN A 334 11.50 -6.95 23.90
C GLN A 334 10.34 -6.01 23.66
N GLN A 335 9.17 -6.40 24.16
CA GLN A 335 8.01 -5.52 24.20
C GLN A 335 8.26 -4.40 25.20
N VAL A 336 8.00 -3.18 24.78
CA VAL A 336 8.05 -2.01 25.65
C VAL A 336 6.90 -2.08 26.66
N GLN A 337 7.17 -1.75 27.94
CA GLN A 337 6.17 -1.93 29.01
C GLN A 337 5.95 -0.70 29.88
N THR A 338 6.82 0.32 29.79
CA THR A 338 6.76 1.51 30.63
C THR A 338 6.28 2.73 29.85
N LEU A 339 5.54 3.63 30.53
CA LEU A 339 5.05 4.86 29.92
C LEU A 339 6.20 5.72 29.39
N SER A 340 7.29 5.84 30.15
CA SER A 340 8.47 6.60 29.73
C SER A 340 9.08 6.05 28.44
N ALA A 341 9.16 4.72 28.32
CA ALA A 341 9.70 4.10 27.12
C ALA A 341 8.74 4.23 25.92
N TYR A 342 7.42 4.22 26.10
CA TYR A 342 6.46 4.55 25.06
C TYR A 342 6.60 6.00 24.57
N LEU A 343 6.77 6.95 25.49
CA LEU A 343 7.00 8.36 25.16
C LEU A 343 8.28 8.57 24.37
N VAL A 344 9.36 7.86 24.72
CA VAL A 344 10.62 7.89 23.95
C VAL A 344 10.40 7.40 22.52
N ARG A 345 9.67 6.29 22.29
CA ARG A 345 9.33 5.81 20.94
C ARG A 345 8.47 6.82 20.20
N GLY A 346 7.50 7.42 20.89
CA GLY A 346 6.68 8.51 20.33
C GLY A 346 7.52 9.71 19.91
N LEU A 347 8.51 10.13 20.75
CA LEU A 347 9.42 11.21 20.40
C LEU A 347 10.31 10.87 19.19
N ILE A 348 10.87 9.64 19.15
CA ILE A 348 11.64 9.18 17.98
C ILE A 348 10.78 9.23 16.72
N TRP A 349 9.52 8.80 16.80
CA TRP A 349 8.59 8.86 15.69
C TRP A 349 8.36 10.31 15.22
N VAL A 350 8.03 11.23 16.13
CA VAL A 350 7.80 12.66 15.81
C VAL A 350 9.03 13.28 15.14
N LEU A 351 10.22 13.03 15.70
CA LEU A 351 11.47 13.56 15.14
C LEU A 351 11.76 12.99 13.74
N SER A 352 11.45 11.70 13.52
CA SER A 352 11.62 11.06 12.21
C SER A 352 10.62 11.56 11.19
N VAL A 353 9.36 11.84 11.58
CA VAL A 353 8.37 12.52 10.72
C VAL A 353 8.86 13.92 10.36
N GLY A 354 9.38 14.68 11.35
CA GLY A 354 9.98 16.00 11.11
C GLY A 354 11.16 15.94 10.13
N LEU A 355 12.05 14.95 10.30
CA LEU A 355 13.15 14.72 9.36
C LEU A 355 12.66 14.39 7.95
N TYR A 356 11.62 13.54 7.83
CA TYR A 356 11.02 13.20 6.54
C TYR A 356 10.59 14.47 5.79
N HIS A 357 9.77 15.32 6.43
CA HIS A 357 9.29 16.55 5.81
C HIS A 357 10.43 17.55 5.53
N TYR A 358 11.42 17.66 6.40
CA TYR A 358 12.60 18.48 6.15
C TYR A 358 13.35 18.02 4.89
N MET A 359 13.60 16.72 4.75
CA MET A 359 14.27 16.12 3.58
C MET A 359 13.44 16.27 2.30
N LEU A 360 12.13 16.11 2.39
CA LEU A 360 11.23 16.29 1.25
C LEU A 360 11.25 17.73 0.74
N HIS A 361 11.14 18.72 1.62
CA HIS A 361 11.15 20.13 1.24
C HIS A 361 12.52 20.66 0.79
N SER A 362 13.61 20.04 1.26
CA SER A 362 14.97 20.40 0.84
C SER A 362 15.41 19.76 -0.47
N GLU A 363 14.51 19.05 -1.16
CA GLU A 363 14.81 18.29 -2.39
C GLU A 363 16.07 17.42 -2.24
N SER A 364 16.14 16.71 -1.11
CA SER A 364 17.29 15.92 -0.72
C SER A 364 17.72 14.93 -1.81
N THR A 365 19.03 14.90 -2.10
CA THR A 365 19.62 13.96 -3.06
C THR A 365 19.57 12.50 -2.61
N ILE A 366 19.24 12.23 -1.34
CA ILE A 366 19.12 10.87 -0.77
C ILE A 366 17.66 10.50 -0.43
N GLY A 367 16.69 11.32 -0.87
CA GLY A 367 15.27 11.11 -0.60
C GLY A 367 14.87 11.44 0.84
N ALA A 368 13.64 11.11 1.21
CA ALA A 368 13.07 11.39 2.53
C ALA A 368 12.79 10.12 3.34
N THR A 369 12.27 9.07 2.69
CA THR A 369 11.83 7.83 3.35
C THR A 369 12.99 7.09 4.01
N LEU A 370 14.08 6.85 3.28
CA LEU A 370 15.20 6.06 3.79
C LEU A 370 15.92 6.73 4.98
N PRO A 371 16.23 8.04 4.95
CA PRO A 371 16.82 8.70 6.12
C PRO A 371 15.92 8.69 7.34
N ALA A 372 14.62 8.99 7.18
CA ALA A 372 13.66 8.99 8.28
C ALA A 372 13.46 7.58 8.87
N PHE A 373 13.34 6.57 8.01
CA PHE A 373 13.26 5.16 8.42
C PHE A 373 14.53 4.74 9.17
N THR A 374 15.72 5.02 8.60
CA THR A 374 17.01 4.63 9.18
C THR A 374 17.22 5.29 10.53
N MET A 375 16.93 6.60 10.67
CA MET A 375 16.98 7.30 11.94
C MET A 375 16.08 6.64 12.98
N ALA A 376 14.80 6.40 12.63
CA ALA A 376 13.83 5.77 13.53
C ALA A 376 14.30 4.37 13.98
N PHE A 377 14.78 3.55 13.04
CA PHE A 377 15.24 2.20 13.29
C PHE A 377 16.49 2.15 14.17
N VAL A 378 17.54 2.90 13.79
CA VAL A 378 18.84 2.89 14.49
C VAL A 378 18.73 3.48 15.89
N VAL A 379 18.07 4.64 16.03
CA VAL A 379 17.90 5.28 17.35
C VAL A 379 17.09 4.36 18.27
N THR A 380 16.04 3.71 17.77
CA THR A 380 15.25 2.73 18.57
C THR A 380 16.10 1.54 18.98
N ALA A 381 16.91 0.99 18.09
CA ALA A 381 17.80 -0.13 18.40
C ALA A 381 18.81 0.23 19.48
N ILE A 382 19.44 1.42 19.39
CA ILE A 382 20.39 1.93 20.38
C ILE A 382 19.73 2.13 21.74
N VAL A 383 18.57 2.80 21.78
CA VAL A 383 17.83 3.04 23.02
C VAL A 383 17.44 1.73 23.70
N GLY A 384 17.00 0.73 22.93
CA GLY A 384 16.67 -0.60 23.46
C GLY A 384 17.91 -1.32 24.04
N PHE A 385 19.05 -1.22 23.36
CA PHE A 385 20.30 -1.79 23.84
C PHE A 385 20.74 -1.17 25.17
N ILE A 386 20.75 0.16 25.28
CA ILE A 386 21.11 0.90 26.51
C ILE A 386 20.17 0.51 27.64
N SER A 387 18.86 0.43 27.41
CA SER A 387 17.88 0.06 28.43
C SER A 387 18.12 -1.34 28.98
N LYS A 388 18.48 -2.31 28.14
CA LYS A 388 18.84 -3.67 28.59
C LYS A 388 20.07 -3.69 29.46
N THR A 389 21.12 -2.97 29.07
CA THR A 389 22.37 -2.93 29.82
C THR A 389 22.19 -2.29 31.20
N ALA A 390 21.35 -1.26 31.30
CA ALA A 390 21.02 -0.61 32.56
C ALA A 390 20.25 -1.56 33.52
N HIS A 391 19.31 -2.37 33.02
CA HIS A 391 18.59 -3.35 33.83
C HIS A 391 19.51 -4.44 34.38
N ILE A 392 20.41 -4.99 33.59
CA ILE A 392 21.37 -6.01 33.99
C ILE A 392 22.30 -5.46 35.12
N SER A 393 22.71 -4.22 35.04
CA SER A 393 23.58 -3.57 36.06
C SER A 393 22.86 -3.31 37.40
N THR A 394 21.52 -3.23 37.40
CA THR A 394 20.73 -3.06 38.64
C THR A 394 20.38 -4.37 39.30
N GLU A 395 20.33 -5.51 38.58
CA GLU A 395 20.12 -6.83 39.13
C GLU A 395 21.40 -7.48 39.75
N ILE A 396 22.60 -6.95 39.40
CA ILE A 396 23.89 -7.43 39.90
C ILE A 396 24.34 -6.69 41.16
N LYS A 397 23.65 -5.62 41.56
CA LYS A 397 23.85 -4.86 42.80
C LYS A 397 22.84 -5.27 43.86
#